data_51c5b6c2576d3ee9b14226678ee70de5
#
_entry.id   51c5b6c2576d3ee9b14226678ee70de5
#
_cell.length_a   1.000
_cell.length_b   1.000
_cell.length_c   1.000
_cell.angle_alpha   90.00
_cell.angle_beta   90.00
_cell.angle_gamma   90.00
#
_symmetry.space_group_name_H-M   'P 1'
#
loop_
_entity.id
_entity.type
_entity.pdbx_description
1 polymer ?
#
loop_
_entity_poly.entity_id
_entity_poly.type
_entity_poly.pdbx_seq_one_letter_code
_entity_poly.pdbx_strand_id
1 'polypeptide(L)'
;MESSFSPREIVSELDKFIIGQNKAKKAVAVALRNRWRRKQLDDSLKEEIVPKNILMVGPTGCGKTEISRRLAKLANAPFVKVEATKFTEVGYVGRDVEQIIRDLVEISITKTKIQMGQEVKAKAEKNAEERILDVLVSKSSTPATRDNFRKKLRSGELNDNEVEIPVSANANLSLPTMDIPGMPGSQMGMINLGDVFGKGFGNQKKMKKMSVKDSHAYLLNEETDKLLDKDKINSRALDDVEQNGIVFIDEIDKITSRAVSYTHLTLPTTHDV
;
A
#
# COMPACT_ATOMS: atom_id res chain seq x y z
N MET A 1 8.32 -9.92 11.54
CA MET A 1 9.73 -10.17 11.83
C MET A 1 10.55 -9.34 10.86
N GLU A 2 11.19 -8.27 11.33
CA GLU A 2 12.17 -7.56 10.51
C GLU A 2 13.36 -8.48 10.33
N SER A 3 13.65 -8.87 9.11
CA SER A 3 14.73 -9.78 8.78
C SER A 3 16.07 -9.10 9.05
N SER A 4 16.76 -9.54 10.10
CA SER A 4 18.12 -9.09 10.44
C SER A 4 19.17 -9.69 9.50
N PHE A 5 18.90 -9.73 8.20
CA PHE A 5 19.86 -10.28 7.24
C PHE A 5 21.21 -9.58 7.31
N SER A 6 22.28 -10.37 7.34
CA SER A 6 23.62 -9.87 7.13
C SER A 6 23.80 -9.41 5.68
N PRO A 7 24.78 -8.53 5.39
CA PRO A 7 25.04 -8.14 4.00
C PRO A 7 25.33 -9.31 3.05
N ARG A 8 25.91 -10.39 3.55
CA ARG A 8 26.18 -11.61 2.75
C ARG A 8 24.89 -12.34 2.37
N GLU A 9 23.97 -12.47 3.32
CA GLU A 9 22.67 -13.08 3.08
C GLU A 9 21.84 -12.24 2.10
N ILE A 10 21.85 -10.91 2.22
CA ILE A 10 21.20 -10.00 1.28
C ILE A 10 21.75 -10.21 -0.14
N VAL A 11 23.08 -10.29 -0.30
CA VAL A 11 23.71 -10.56 -1.61
C VAL A 11 23.28 -11.92 -2.12
N SER A 12 23.26 -12.97 -1.30
CA SER A 12 22.81 -14.31 -1.67
C SER A 12 21.36 -14.32 -2.15
N GLU A 13 20.47 -13.58 -1.50
CA GLU A 13 19.08 -13.44 -1.94
C GLU A 13 18.96 -12.69 -3.28
N LEU A 14 19.78 -11.65 -3.49
CA LEU A 14 19.83 -10.93 -4.76
C LEU A 14 20.41 -11.79 -5.88
N ASP A 15 21.36 -12.68 -5.59
CA ASP A 15 22.00 -13.60 -6.55
C ASP A 15 20.99 -14.57 -7.20
N LYS A 16 19.90 -14.89 -6.52
CA LYS A 16 18.82 -15.73 -7.07
C LYS A 16 18.12 -15.11 -8.28
N PHE A 17 18.17 -13.78 -8.43
CA PHE A 17 17.40 -13.05 -9.44
C PHE A 17 18.26 -12.19 -10.36
N ILE A 18 19.48 -11.85 -9.95
CA ILE A 18 20.34 -10.89 -10.64
C ILE A 18 21.69 -11.54 -10.93
N ILE A 19 21.96 -11.74 -12.19
CA ILE A 19 23.24 -12.33 -12.65
C ILE A 19 24.31 -11.24 -12.67
N GLY A 20 25.49 -11.52 -12.12
CA GLY A 20 26.59 -10.55 -12.08
C GLY A 20 26.35 -9.40 -11.11
N GLN A 21 26.82 -8.19 -11.43
CA GLN A 21 26.64 -6.95 -10.66
C GLN A 21 27.10 -7.04 -9.18
N ASN A 22 28.13 -7.83 -8.89
CA ASN A 22 28.57 -8.13 -7.51
C ASN A 22 28.92 -6.89 -6.68
N LYS A 23 29.53 -5.86 -7.31
CA LYS A 23 29.87 -4.60 -6.62
C LYS A 23 28.60 -3.84 -6.21
N ALA A 24 27.63 -3.73 -7.14
CA ALA A 24 26.36 -3.06 -6.86
C ALA A 24 25.56 -3.80 -5.79
N LYS A 25 25.43 -5.13 -5.86
CA LYS A 25 24.75 -5.95 -4.86
C LYS A 25 25.37 -5.78 -3.46
N LYS A 26 26.70 -5.78 -3.35
CA LYS A 26 27.39 -5.53 -2.08
C LYS A 26 27.13 -4.13 -1.53
N ALA A 27 27.17 -3.10 -2.38
CA ALA A 27 26.94 -1.72 -1.97
C ALA A 27 25.51 -1.53 -1.42
N VAL A 28 24.49 -2.03 -2.14
CA VAL A 28 23.10 -1.92 -1.70
C VAL A 28 22.81 -2.77 -0.44
N ALA A 29 23.45 -3.93 -0.33
CA ALA A 29 23.32 -4.79 0.85
C ALA A 29 23.89 -4.10 2.11
N VAL A 30 25.04 -3.44 2.00
CA VAL A 30 25.62 -2.64 3.08
C VAL A 30 24.72 -1.46 3.45
N ALA A 31 24.18 -0.75 2.44
CA ALA A 31 23.28 0.37 2.67
C ALA A 31 22.00 -0.07 3.41
N LEU A 32 21.40 -1.21 3.02
CA LEU A 32 20.25 -1.77 3.72
C LEU A 32 20.58 -2.14 5.17
N ARG A 33 21.75 -2.76 5.40
CA ARG A 33 22.18 -3.11 6.75
C ARG A 33 22.45 -1.89 7.62
N ASN A 34 23.03 -0.83 7.07
CA ASN A 34 23.24 0.43 7.79
C ASN A 34 21.91 1.08 8.17
N ARG A 35 20.92 1.02 7.30
CA ARG A 35 19.56 1.49 7.61
C ARG A 35 18.94 0.69 8.76
N TRP A 36 19.09 -0.61 8.77
CA TRP A 36 18.65 -1.45 9.89
C TRP A 36 19.37 -1.09 11.21
N ARG A 37 20.70 -0.87 11.16
CA ARG A 37 21.47 -0.43 12.33
C ARG A 37 21.00 0.91 12.87
N ARG A 38 20.69 1.87 11.98
CA ARG A 38 20.17 3.17 12.37
C ARG A 38 18.87 3.06 13.18
N LYS A 39 18.00 2.13 12.85
CA LYS A 39 16.75 1.91 13.60
C LYS A 39 16.95 1.42 15.02
N GLN A 40 18.12 0.85 15.32
CA GLN A 40 18.46 0.37 16.66
C GLN A 40 19.11 1.44 17.54
N LEU A 41 19.30 2.65 17.01
CA LEU A 41 19.85 3.79 17.73
C LEU A 41 18.76 4.51 18.51
N ASP A 42 19.20 5.19 19.58
CA ASP A 42 18.36 6.13 20.33
C ASP A 42 17.91 7.29 19.41
N ASP A 43 16.78 7.90 19.71
CA ASP A 43 16.16 8.90 18.83
C ASP A 43 17.09 10.10 18.56
N SER A 44 17.89 10.55 19.55
CA SER A 44 18.86 11.64 19.39
C SER A 44 19.93 11.35 18.32
N LEU A 45 20.50 10.13 18.33
CA LEU A 45 21.49 9.71 17.33
C LEU A 45 20.85 9.37 15.99
N LYS A 46 19.60 8.93 16.00
CA LYS A 46 18.85 8.59 14.80
C LYS A 46 18.52 9.83 13.95
N GLU A 47 18.33 10.99 14.57
CA GLU A 47 18.13 12.25 13.87
C GLU A 47 19.41 12.75 13.19
N GLU A 48 20.58 12.56 13.82
CA GLU A 48 21.88 12.96 13.26
C GLU A 48 22.32 12.06 12.08
N ILE A 49 21.94 10.78 12.08
CA ILE A 49 22.37 9.81 11.07
C ILE A 49 21.31 9.67 9.98
N VAL A 50 21.36 10.54 8.98
CA VAL A 50 20.45 10.50 7.83
C VAL A 50 20.83 9.37 6.87
N PRO A 51 19.85 8.59 6.36
CA PRO A 51 20.09 7.59 5.32
C PRO A 51 20.67 8.24 4.06
N LYS A 52 21.68 7.61 3.47
CA LYS A 52 22.33 8.09 2.24
C LYS A 52 21.54 7.67 1.01
N ASN A 53 21.40 8.58 0.05
CA ASN A 53 20.89 8.24 -1.27
C ASN A 53 21.90 7.37 -2.04
N ILE A 54 21.41 6.47 -2.88
CA ILE A 54 22.25 5.58 -3.70
C ILE A 54 22.09 6.00 -5.16
N LEU A 55 23.18 6.43 -5.78
CA LEU A 55 23.23 6.67 -7.22
C LEU A 55 23.64 5.39 -7.94
N MET A 56 22.79 4.91 -8.85
CA MET A 56 23.06 3.74 -9.69
C MET A 56 23.37 4.19 -11.12
N VAL A 57 24.59 3.95 -11.57
CA VAL A 57 25.08 4.29 -12.92
C VAL A 57 25.35 3.01 -13.71
N GLY A 58 24.85 2.97 -14.94
CA GLY A 58 25.08 1.84 -15.85
C GLY A 58 24.12 1.84 -17.04
N PRO A 59 24.37 1.02 -18.08
CA PRO A 59 23.54 0.96 -19.27
C PRO A 59 22.12 0.49 -18.97
N THR A 60 21.20 0.73 -19.90
CA THR A 60 19.83 0.21 -19.82
C THR A 60 19.86 -1.33 -19.81
N GLY A 61 18.98 -1.95 -19.04
CA GLY A 61 18.89 -3.41 -18.94
C GLY A 61 19.91 -4.08 -18.00
N CYS A 62 20.83 -3.35 -17.38
CA CYS A 62 21.82 -3.95 -16.46
C CYS A 62 21.28 -4.32 -15.07
N GLY A 63 19.98 -4.20 -14.83
CA GLY A 63 19.33 -4.66 -13.59
C GLY A 63 19.16 -3.63 -12.48
N LYS A 64 19.40 -2.33 -12.73
CA LYS A 64 19.26 -1.25 -11.72
C LYS A 64 17.90 -1.27 -11.01
N THR A 65 16.82 -1.27 -11.77
CA THR A 65 15.44 -1.31 -11.24
C THR A 65 15.16 -2.60 -10.49
N GLU A 66 15.65 -3.73 -10.99
CA GLU A 66 15.41 -5.04 -10.36
C GLU A 66 16.13 -5.15 -9.01
N ILE A 67 17.37 -4.65 -8.92
CA ILE A 67 18.10 -4.58 -7.64
C ILE A 67 17.29 -3.78 -6.63
N SER A 68 16.80 -2.59 -7.00
CA SER A 68 16.05 -1.72 -6.09
C SER A 68 14.73 -2.35 -5.64
N ARG A 69 13.99 -2.96 -6.56
CA ARG A 69 12.73 -3.64 -6.26
C ARG A 69 12.92 -4.84 -5.34
N ARG A 70 13.96 -5.66 -5.57
CA ARG A 70 14.26 -6.81 -4.72
C ARG A 70 14.74 -6.39 -3.34
N LEU A 71 15.55 -5.33 -3.28
CA LEU A 71 16.01 -4.75 -2.02
C LEU A 71 14.81 -4.29 -1.16
N ALA A 72 13.87 -3.57 -1.76
CA ALA A 72 12.66 -3.11 -1.07
C ALA A 72 11.81 -4.29 -0.56
N LYS A 73 11.68 -5.35 -1.37
CA LYS A 73 10.98 -6.58 -0.97
C LYS A 73 11.66 -7.30 0.19
N LEU A 74 13.00 -7.40 0.18
CA LEU A 74 13.76 -7.99 1.27
C LEU A 74 13.66 -7.16 2.56
N ALA A 75 13.63 -5.84 2.44
CA ALA A 75 13.43 -4.92 3.55
C ALA A 75 11.98 -4.87 4.04
N ASN A 76 11.06 -5.49 3.35
CA ASN A 76 9.62 -5.32 3.57
C ASN A 76 9.24 -3.82 3.64
N ALA A 77 9.84 -3.00 2.78
CA ALA A 77 9.69 -1.55 2.74
C ALA A 77 8.61 -1.11 1.73
N PRO A 78 7.86 -0.04 1.99
CA PRO A 78 7.07 0.62 0.97
C PRO A 78 7.98 1.04 -0.19
N PHE A 79 7.55 0.76 -1.44
CA PHE A 79 8.37 1.00 -2.61
C PHE A 79 7.55 1.62 -3.74
N VAL A 80 8.07 2.71 -4.31
CA VAL A 80 7.54 3.30 -5.52
C VAL A 80 8.66 3.47 -6.56
N LYS A 81 8.34 3.16 -7.82
CA LYS A 81 9.19 3.46 -8.97
C LYS A 81 8.58 4.60 -9.76
N VAL A 82 9.36 5.64 -10.03
CA VAL A 82 8.96 6.79 -10.84
C VAL A 82 10.00 7.05 -11.93
N GLU A 83 9.55 7.61 -13.04
CA GLU A 83 10.41 8.14 -14.08
C GLU A 83 10.51 9.65 -13.91
N ALA A 84 11.73 10.17 -13.75
CA ALA A 84 11.97 11.59 -13.47
C ALA A 84 11.32 12.53 -14.50
N THR A 85 11.28 12.10 -15.76
CA THR A 85 10.71 12.88 -16.87
C THR A 85 9.20 13.09 -16.82
N LYS A 86 8.48 12.33 -15.97
CA LYS A 86 7.02 12.48 -15.77
C LYS A 86 6.64 13.55 -14.77
N PHE A 87 7.62 14.04 -14.02
CA PHE A 87 7.44 15.08 -13.00
C PHE A 87 8.01 16.40 -13.49
N THR A 88 7.29 17.47 -13.25
CA THR A 88 7.69 18.82 -13.64
C THR A 88 7.50 19.77 -12.48
N GLU A 89 8.20 20.90 -12.51
CA GLU A 89 7.97 21.99 -11.56
C GLU A 89 6.53 22.53 -11.65
N VAL A 90 6.04 23.02 -10.53
CA VAL A 90 4.68 23.56 -10.40
C VAL A 90 4.40 24.60 -11.51
N GLY A 91 3.34 24.36 -12.29
CA GLY A 91 2.91 25.27 -13.37
C GLY A 91 3.18 24.79 -14.79
N TYR A 92 3.92 23.70 -15.00
CA TYR A 92 4.11 23.05 -16.29
C TYR A 92 3.25 21.78 -16.41
N VAL A 93 3.03 21.31 -17.64
CA VAL A 93 2.27 20.08 -17.92
C VAL A 93 3.06 18.88 -17.41
N GLY A 94 2.68 18.33 -16.25
CA GLY A 94 3.33 17.16 -15.63
C GLY A 94 2.70 16.85 -14.26
N ARG A 95 3.14 15.74 -13.67
CA ARG A 95 2.73 15.39 -12.30
C ARG A 95 3.55 16.18 -11.29
N ASP A 96 2.90 16.61 -10.23
CA ASP A 96 3.56 17.21 -9.07
C ASP A 96 4.52 16.21 -8.41
N VAL A 97 5.72 16.67 -8.01
CA VAL A 97 6.74 15.86 -7.34
C VAL A 97 6.21 15.31 -6.01
N GLU A 98 5.37 16.05 -5.31
CA GLU A 98 4.73 15.60 -4.07
C GLU A 98 3.86 14.34 -4.27
N GLN A 99 3.38 14.09 -5.49
CA GLN A 99 2.61 12.88 -5.79
C GLN A 99 3.40 11.60 -5.53
N ILE A 100 4.72 11.63 -5.65
CA ILE A 100 5.61 10.49 -5.35
C ILE A 100 5.43 10.05 -3.89
N ILE A 101 5.41 11.03 -2.98
CA ILE A 101 5.25 10.73 -1.54
C ILE A 101 3.83 10.28 -1.24
N ARG A 102 2.83 10.89 -1.88
CA ARG A 102 1.42 10.47 -1.72
C ARG A 102 1.21 9.01 -2.15
N ASP A 103 1.75 8.65 -3.32
CA ASP A 103 1.69 7.27 -3.83
C ASP A 103 2.40 6.28 -2.87
N LEU A 104 3.55 6.68 -2.32
CA LEU A 104 4.30 5.86 -1.36
C LEU A 104 3.54 5.66 -0.04
N VAL A 105 2.88 6.71 0.46
CA VAL A 105 2.04 6.66 1.67
C VAL A 105 0.84 5.74 1.44
N GLU A 106 0.17 5.83 0.29
CA GLU A 106 -0.97 4.98 -0.06
C GLU A 106 -0.59 3.49 -0.10
N ILE A 107 0.57 3.17 -0.69
CA ILE A 107 1.14 1.81 -0.67
C ILE A 107 1.38 1.35 0.77
N SER A 108 1.93 2.21 1.62
CA SER A 108 2.19 1.89 3.02
C SER A 108 0.90 1.68 3.82
N ILE A 109 -0.12 2.51 3.63
CA ILE A 109 -1.43 2.36 4.26
C ILE A 109 -2.03 1.00 3.91
N THR A 110 -2.02 0.65 2.62
CA THR A 110 -2.54 -0.65 2.14
C THR A 110 -1.79 -1.82 2.79
N LYS A 111 -0.46 -1.76 2.82
CA LYS A 111 0.39 -2.76 3.45
C LYS A 111 0.12 -2.88 4.94
N THR A 112 0.06 -1.76 5.64
CA THR A 112 -0.18 -1.70 7.10
C THR A 112 -1.58 -2.23 7.44
N LYS A 113 -2.59 -1.89 6.63
CA LYS A 113 -3.96 -2.44 6.78
C LYS A 113 -3.97 -3.96 6.68
N ILE A 114 -3.26 -4.54 5.71
CA ILE A 114 -3.14 -6.00 5.55
C ILE A 114 -2.46 -6.63 6.77
N GLN A 115 -1.36 -6.05 7.25
CA GLN A 115 -0.61 -6.57 8.40
C GLN A 115 -1.45 -6.52 9.68
N MET A 116 -2.05 -5.37 9.99
CA MET A 116 -2.93 -5.22 11.15
C MET A 116 -4.18 -6.10 11.04
N GLY A 117 -4.71 -6.29 9.82
CA GLY A 117 -5.81 -7.22 9.58
C GLY A 117 -5.46 -8.66 9.95
N GLN A 118 -4.23 -9.10 9.67
CA GLN A 118 -3.75 -10.42 10.09
C GLN A 118 -3.63 -10.54 11.62
N GLU A 119 -3.22 -9.48 12.31
CA GLU A 119 -3.13 -9.45 13.78
C GLU A 119 -4.50 -9.64 14.45
N VAL A 120 -5.56 -9.07 13.87
CA VAL A 120 -6.92 -9.14 14.42
C VAL A 120 -7.77 -10.29 13.86
N LYS A 121 -7.24 -11.04 12.89
CA LYS A 121 -7.97 -12.06 12.13
C LYS A 121 -8.67 -13.09 13.02
N ALA A 122 -7.97 -13.65 13.99
CA ALA A 122 -8.54 -14.67 14.90
C ALA A 122 -9.74 -14.13 15.70
N LYS A 123 -9.72 -12.86 16.10
CA LYS A 123 -10.83 -12.20 16.78
C LYS A 123 -11.98 -11.90 15.81
N ALA A 124 -11.66 -11.46 14.60
CA ALA A 124 -12.64 -11.24 13.54
C ALA A 124 -13.35 -12.53 13.13
N GLU A 125 -12.62 -13.64 12.99
CA GLU A 125 -13.19 -14.97 12.71
C GLU A 125 -14.19 -15.40 13.79
N LYS A 126 -13.81 -15.24 15.05
CA LYS A 126 -14.71 -15.57 16.17
C LYS A 126 -15.99 -14.71 16.13
N ASN A 127 -15.87 -13.42 15.89
CA ASN A 127 -17.01 -12.53 15.79
C ASN A 127 -17.91 -12.86 14.60
N ALA A 128 -17.32 -13.14 13.43
CA ALA A 128 -18.05 -13.54 12.23
C ALA A 128 -18.81 -14.86 12.45
N GLU A 129 -18.15 -15.85 13.06
CA GLU A 129 -18.78 -17.14 13.43
C GLU A 129 -20.01 -16.93 14.35
N GLU A 130 -19.88 -16.11 15.40
CA GLU A 130 -20.99 -15.80 16.32
C GLU A 130 -22.16 -15.13 15.58
N ARG A 131 -21.87 -14.18 14.65
CA ARG A 131 -22.92 -13.52 13.86
C ARG A 131 -23.66 -14.49 12.93
N ILE A 132 -22.96 -15.44 12.33
CA ILE A 132 -23.61 -16.49 11.51
C ILE A 132 -24.48 -17.39 12.39
N LEU A 133 -23.96 -17.78 13.55
CA LEU A 133 -24.73 -18.59 14.50
C LEU A 133 -25.99 -17.83 14.97
N ASP A 134 -25.94 -16.53 15.17
CA ASP A 134 -27.12 -15.72 15.53
C ASP A 134 -28.20 -15.68 14.44
N VAL A 135 -27.82 -15.88 13.19
CA VAL A 135 -28.76 -15.98 12.04
C VAL A 135 -29.30 -17.39 11.89
N LEU A 136 -28.44 -18.41 12.04
CA LEU A 136 -28.83 -19.83 11.87
C LEU A 136 -29.65 -20.36 13.03
N VAL A 137 -29.40 -19.85 14.24
CA VAL A 137 -30.00 -20.38 15.48
C VAL A 137 -30.51 -19.20 16.29
N SER A 138 -31.78 -19.27 16.72
CA SER A 138 -32.37 -18.21 17.57
C SER A 138 -31.48 -17.92 18.79
N LYS A 139 -31.39 -16.64 19.18
CA LYS A 139 -30.66 -16.21 20.39
C LYS A 139 -31.15 -16.87 21.69
N SER A 140 -32.36 -17.39 21.68
CA SER A 140 -32.97 -18.12 22.80
C SER A 140 -32.63 -19.61 22.85
N SER A 141 -31.81 -20.11 21.90
CA SER A 141 -31.46 -21.52 21.82
C SER A 141 -30.48 -21.94 22.92
N THR A 142 -30.54 -23.24 23.29
CA THR A 142 -29.68 -23.77 24.35
C THR A 142 -28.19 -23.75 23.91
N PRO A 143 -27.25 -23.61 24.85
CA PRO A 143 -25.83 -23.66 24.56
C PRO A 143 -25.41 -24.90 23.78
N ALA A 144 -25.99 -26.07 24.10
CA ALA A 144 -25.71 -27.31 23.39
C ALA A 144 -26.11 -27.28 21.91
N THR A 145 -27.24 -26.62 21.59
CA THR A 145 -27.67 -26.42 20.19
C THR A 145 -26.70 -25.53 19.44
N ARG A 146 -26.29 -24.39 20.03
CA ARG A 146 -25.29 -23.50 19.42
C ARG A 146 -23.96 -24.20 19.15
N ASP A 147 -23.49 -25.04 20.08
CA ASP A 147 -22.24 -25.77 19.92
C ASP A 147 -22.33 -26.83 18.80
N ASN A 148 -23.46 -27.47 18.63
CA ASN A 148 -23.69 -28.39 17.51
C ASN A 148 -23.68 -27.68 16.16
N PHE A 149 -24.35 -26.51 16.06
CA PHE A 149 -24.32 -25.70 14.84
C PHE A 149 -22.92 -25.15 14.56
N ARG A 150 -22.17 -24.75 15.60
CA ARG A 150 -20.78 -24.31 15.48
C ARG A 150 -19.89 -25.42 14.90
N LYS A 151 -20.05 -26.68 15.36
CA LYS A 151 -19.33 -27.83 14.83
C LYS A 151 -19.67 -28.07 13.36
N LYS A 152 -20.94 -28.02 12.97
CA LYS A 152 -21.40 -28.17 11.59
C LYS A 152 -20.94 -27.02 10.69
N LEU A 153 -20.88 -25.79 11.21
CA LEU A 153 -20.32 -24.63 10.48
C LEU A 153 -18.84 -24.84 10.17
N ARG A 154 -18.07 -25.30 11.17
CA ARG A 154 -16.63 -25.58 11.02
C ARG A 154 -16.34 -26.81 10.15
N SER A 155 -17.20 -27.82 10.14
CA SER A 155 -17.08 -28.98 9.24
C SER A 155 -17.45 -28.65 7.78
N GLY A 156 -18.11 -27.51 7.54
CA GLY A 156 -18.57 -27.12 6.21
C GLY A 156 -19.91 -27.73 5.78
N GLU A 157 -20.58 -28.48 6.64
CA GLU A 157 -21.89 -29.13 6.34
C GLU A 157 -23.00 -28.11 6.02
N LEU A 158 -22.83 -26.85 6.47
CA LEU A 158 -23.81 -25.78 6.30
C LEU A 158 -23.44 -24.79 5.18
N ASN A 159 -22.36 -25.02 4.43
CA ASN A 159 -21.82 -24.07 3.46
C ASN A 159 -22.82 -23.64 2.39
N ASP A 160 -23.65 -24.57 1.91
CA ASP A 160 -24.62 -24.34 0.83
C ASP A 160 -25.98 -23.81 1.32
N ASN A 161 -26.19 -23.74 2.64
CA ASN A 161 -27.43 -23.21 3.20
C ASN A 161 -27.52 -21.71 2.92
N GLU A 162 -28.70 -21.24 2.57
CA GLU A 162 -28.98 -19.82 2.39
C GLU A 162 -29.26 -19.15 3.74
N VAL A 163 -28.66 -17.99 3.94
CA VAL A 163 -28.88 -17.13 5.10
C VAL A 163 -29.13 -15.67 4.66
N GLU A 164 -29.95 -14.97 5.40
CA GLU A 164 -30.17 -13.54 5.20
C GLU A 164 -29.32 -12.75 6.21
N ILE A 165 -28.35 -12.00 5.70
CA ILE A 165 -27.50 -11.14 6.54
C ILE A 165 -27.70 -9.67 6.23
N PRO A 166 -27.63 -8.80 7.24
CA PRO A 166 -27.62 -7.35 7.02
C PRO A 166 -26.29 -6.91 6.43
N VAL A 167 -26.31 -6.44 5.17
CA VAL A 167 -25.16 -5.93 4.44
C VAL A 167 -25.19 -4.41 4.46
N SER A 168 -24.10 -3.76 4.80
CA SER A 168 -23.95 -2.31 4.70
C SER A 168 -24.01 -1.87 3.23
N ALA A 169 -24.90 -0.93 2.91
CA ALA A 169 -25.12 -0.47 1.52
C ALA A 169 -23.86 0.11 0.83
N ASN A 170 -22.85 0.50 1.62
CA ASN A 170 -21.61 1.10 1.13
C ASN A 170 -20.55 0.09 0.65
N ALA A 171 -20.79 -1.22 0.76
CA ALA A 171 -19.77 -2.22 0.43
C ALA A 171 -19.64 -2.56 -1.07
N ASN A 172 -20.51 -2.03 -1.95
CA ASN A 172 -20.53 -2.42 -3.37
C ASN A 172 -20.88 -1.30 -4.35
N LEU A 173 -20.51 -0.05 -4.06
CA LEU A 173 -20.51 0.98 -5.11
C LEU A 173 -19.09 1.14 -5.69
N SER A 174 -18.53 0.05 -6.22
CA SER A 174 -17.69 0.15 -7.41
C SER A 174 -18.62 0.46 -8.56
N LEU A 175 -19.08 1.72 -8.64
CA LEU A 175 -19.68 2.20 -9.87
C LEU A 175 -18.61 2.08 -10.94
N PRO A 176 -18.90 1.44 -12.11
CA PRO A 176 -18.00 1.56 -13.24
C PRO A 176 -17.83 3.06 -13.49
N THR A 177 -16.58 3.50 -13.57
CA THR A 177 -16.21 4.85 -13.99
C THR A 177 -16.92 5.09 -15.33
N MET A 178 -18.03 5.82 -15.32
CA MET A 178 -18.61 6.35 -16.53
C MET A 178 -17.65 7.45 -17.00
N ASP A 179 -16.79 7.10 -17.95
CA ASP A 179 -16.13 8.07 -18.79
C ASP A 179 -17.24 8.84 -19.53
N ILE A 180 -17.49 10.06 -19.07
CA ILE A 180 -18.37 10.98 -19.79
C ILE A 180 -17.54 11.50 -20.97
N PRO A 181 -17.85 11.10 -22.23
CA PRO A 181 -17.14 11.61 -23.39
C PRO A 181 -17.47 13.08 -23.56
N GLY A 182 -16.50 13.98 -23.35
CA GLY A 182 -16.69 15.38 -23.71
C GLY A 182 -16.11 16.44 -22.78
N MET A 183 -15.41 16.11 -21.70
CA MET A 183 -14.71 17.10 -20.87
C MET A 183 -13.22 16.78 -20.76
N PRO A 184 -12.37 17.29 -21.64
CA PRO A 184 -10.93 17.19 -21.43
C PRO A 184 -10.50 18.21 -20.37
N GLY A 185 -9.99 17.73 -19.22
CA GLY A 185 -9.20 18.56 -18.32
C GLY A 185 -9.75 18.91 -16.95
N SER A 186 -10.80 18.27 -16.44
CA SER A 186 -11.14 18.43 -15.02
C SER A 186 -10.48 17.32 -14.18
N GLN A 187 -9.29 17.58 -13.66
CA GLN A 187 -8.79 16.95 -12.43
C GLN A 187 -9.70 17.38 -11.26
N MET A 188 -10.96 16.97 -11.30
CA MET A 188 -11.76 16.94 -10.10
C MET A 188 -11.34 15.69 -9.37
N GLY A 189 -10.53 15.89 -8.30
CA GLY A 189 -10.20 14.84 -7.36
C GLY A 189 -11.43 14.01 -7.10
N MET A 190 -11.25 12.69 -6.98
CA MET A 190 -12.28 11.74 -6.56
C MET A 190 -13.00 12.28 -5.33
N ILE A 191 -13.97 13.13 -5.53
CA ILE A 191 -15.00 13.38 -4.53
C ILE A 191 -15.75 12.07 -4.51
N ASN A 192 -15.48 11.26 -3.51
CA ASN A 192 -16.25 10.07 -3.23
C ASN A 192 -17.70 10.55 -3.02
N LEU A 193 -18.50 10.46 -4.08
CA LEU A 193 -19.93 10.83 -4.01
C LEU A 193 -20.61 10.12 -2.83
N GLY A 194 -20.06 8.96 -2.40
CA GLY A 194 -20.43 8.27 -1.19
C GLY A 194 -20.19 9.06 0.09
N ASP A 195 -19.15 9.90 0.18
CA ASP A 195 -18.88 10.73 1.37
C ASP A 195 -19.78 11.99 1.42
N VAL A 196 -20.15 12.52 0.25
CA VAL A 196 -21.04 13.70 0.17
C VAL A 196 -22.51 13.30 0.39
N PHE A 197 -22.95 12.16 -0.14
CA PHE A 197 -24.29 11.65 0.07
C PHE A 197 -24.43 10.74 1.32
N GLY A 198 -23.33 10.20 1.85
CA GLY A 198 -23.34 9.26 2.98
C GLY A 198 -23.67 9.89 4.34
N LYS A 199 -23.52 11.21 4.50
CA LYS A 199 -23.90 11.90 5.75
C LYS A 199 -25.39 12.21 5.90
N GLY A 200 -26.17 12.06 4.82
CA GLY A 200 -27.62 12.36 4.83
C GLY A 200 -28.53 11.14 4.77
N PHE A 201 -28.05 10.00 4.30
CA PHE A 201 -28.81 8.75 4.25
C PHE A 201 -28.26 7.80 5.30
N GLY A 202 -28.94 7.72 6.43
CA GLY A 202 -28.63 6.80 7.52
C GLY A 202 -28.34 5.40 7.01
N ASN A 203 -27.40 4.75 7.65
CA ASN A 203 -26.85 3.41 7.45
C ASN A 203 -27.96 2.35 7.23
N GLN A 204 -28.62 2.37 6.05
CA GLN A 204 -29.65 1.39 5.70
C GLN A 204 -28.97 0.05 5.42
N LYS A 205 -29.03 -0.83 6.42
CA LYS A 205 -28.66 -2.23 6.25
C LYS A 205 -29.69 -2.89 5.34
N LYS A 206 -29.28 -3.31 4.16
CA LYS A 206 -30.13 -4.14 3.28
C LYS A 206 -29.92 -5.60 3.63
N MET A 207 -31.02 -6.33 3.84
CA MET A 207 -30.96 -7.78 3.98
C MET A 207 -30.61 -8.39 2.63
N LYS A 208 -29.58 -9.24 2.57
CA LYS A 208 -29.16 -9.94 1.37
C LYS A 208 -29.12 -11.44 1.66
N LYS A 209 -29.75 -12.22 0.76
CA LYS A 209 -29.67 -13.69 0.78
C LYS A 209 -28.36 -14.12 0.12
N MET A 210 -27.62 -14.99 0.78
CA MET A 210 -26.38 -15.58 0.25
C MET A 210 -26.07 -16.89 0.96
N SER A 211 -25.16 -17.70 0.41
CA SER A 211 -24.71 -18.92 1.04
C SER A 211 -24.01 -18.64 2.37
N VAL A 212 -24.02 -19.60 3.30
CA VAL A 212 -23.28 -19.51 4.58
C VAL A 212 -21.79 -19.27 4.31
N LYS A 213 -21.22 -19.92 3.30
CA LYS A 213 -19.82 -19.75 2.89
C LYS A 213 -19.52 -18.31 2.50
N ASP A 214 -20.35 -17.70 1.63
CA ASP A 214 -20.16 -16.32 1.18
C ASP A 214 -20.42 -15.33 2.31
N SER A 215 -21.43 -15.62 3.15
CA SER A 215 -21.73 -14.80 4.32
C SER A 215 -20.58 -14.78 5.32
N HIS A 216 -19.89 -15.90 5.53
CA HIS A 216 -18.72 -15.98 6.40
C HIS A 216 -17.57 -15.11 5.87
N ALA A 217 -17.26 -15.17 4.59
CA ALA A 217 -16.22 -14.35 3.98
C ALA A 217 -16.56 -12.85 4.08
N TYR A 218 -17.82 -12.49 3.82
CA TYR A 218 -18.28 -11.11 3.93
C TYR A 218 -18.21 -10.59 5.38
N LEU A 219 -18.73 -11.35 6.34
CA LEU A 219 -18.73 -10.96 7.75
C LEU A 219 -17.33 -10.91 8.35
N LEU A 220 -16.43 -11.79 7.92
CA LEU A 220 -15.02 -11.76 8.33
C LEU A 220 -14.35 -10.44 7.92
N ASN A 221 -14.56 -10.00 6.68
CA ASN A 221 -14.03 -8.72 6.20
C ASN A 221 -14.64 -7.55 6.98
N GLU A 222 -15.95 -7.54 7.18
CA GLU A 222 -16.65 -6.50 7.96
C GLU A 222 -16.15 -6.42 9.41
N GLU A 223 -15.99 -7.57 10.08
CA GLU A 223 -15.48 -7.62 11.46
C GLU A 223 -13.99 -7.25 11.52
N THR A 224 -13.19 -7.60 10.52
CA THR A 224 -11.81 -7.15 10.41
C THR A 224 -11.75 -5.63 10.29
N ASP A 225 -12.53 -5.03 9.38
CA ASP A 225 -12.56 -3.57 9.19
C ASP A 225 -13.06 -2.83 10.45
N LYS A 226 -13.99 -3.41 11.23
CA LYS A 226 -14.44 -2.84 12.53
C LYS A 226 -13.37 -2.88 13.61
N LEU A 227 -12.52 -3.91 13.61
CA LEU A 227 -11.44 -4.06 14.59
C LEU A 227 -10.21 -3.22 14.25
N LEU A 228 -10.14 -2.73 13.01
CA LEU A 228 -9.06 -1.88 12.55
C LEU A 228 -9.32 -0.42 12.91
N ASP A 229 -8.35 0.19 13.58
CA ASP A 229 -8.33 1.61 13.92
C ASP A 229 -7.63 2.38 12.77
N LYS A 230 -8.38 3.22 12.08
CA LYS A 230 -7.87 4.00 10.93
C LYS A 230 -6.74 4.95 11.31
N ASP A 231 -6.82 5.57 12.48
CA ASP A 231 -5.81 6.52 12.92
C ASP A 231 -4.49 5.81 13.24
N LYS A 232 -4.57 4.62 13.84
CA LYS A 232 -3.40 3.77 14.06
C LYS A 232 -2.79 3.26 12.77
N ILE A 233 -3.62 2.90 11.77
CA ILE A 233 -3.12 2.50 10.44
C ILE A 233 -2.35 3.65 9.81
N ASN A 234 -2.94 4.85 9.80
CA ASN A 234 -2.32 6.03 9.20
C ASN A 234 -1.01 6.41 9.89
N SER A 235 -0.99 6.45 11.22
CA SER A 235 0.21 6.76 12.00
C SER A 235 1.33 5.75 11.74
N ARG A 236 1.04 4.44 11.79
CA ARG A 236 2.01 3.38 11.48
C ARG A 236 2.50 3.43 10.03
N ALA A 237 1.60 3.75 9.08
CA ALA A 237 1.96 3.84 7.68
C ALA A 237 2.88 5.01 7.40
N LEU A 238 2.65 6.17 8.03
CA LEU A 238 3.51 7.34 7.93
C LEU A 238 4.90 7.06 8.51
N ASP A 239 4.97 6.48 9.70
CA ASP A 239 6.25 6.08 10.31
C ASP A 239 7.00 5.06 9.41
N ASP A 240 6.29 4.08 8.83
CA ASP A 240 6.91 3.11 7.90
C ASP A 240 7.44 3.79 6.62
N VAL A 241 6.77 4.84 6.12
CA VAL A 241 7.26 5.62 4.97
C VAL A 241 8.49 6.43 5.35
N GLU A 242 8.46 7.17 6.44
CA GLU A 242 9.56 8.01 6.90
C GLU A 242 10.82 7.21 7.22
N GLN A 243 10.65 6.09 7.91
CA GLN A 243 11.78 5.27 8.34
C GLN A 243 12.22 4.21 7.33
N ASN A 244 11.32 3.75 6.45
CA ASN A 244 11.55 2.58 5.59
C ASN A 244 11.27 2.83 4.12
N GLY A 245 10.53 3.86 3.74
CA GLY A 245 10.15 4.14 2.35
C GLY A 245 11.35 4.12 1.40
N ILE A 246 11.19 3.54 0.22
CA ILE A 246 12.19 3.52 -0.84
C ILE A 246 11.56 4.07 -2.11
N VAL A 247 12.11 5.16 -2.62
CA VAL A 247 11.74 5.74 -3.91
C VAL A 247 12.86 5.42 -4.89
N PHE A 248 12.52 4.78 -6.01
CA PHE A 248 13.43 4.58 -7.12
C PHE A 248 13.09 5.57 -8.24
N ILE A 249 14.00 6.53 -8.46
CA ILE A 249 13.87 7.52 -9.52
C ILE A 249 14.68 7.06 -10.72
N ASP A 250 14.00 6.71 -11.80
CA ASP A 250 14.60 6.28 -13.06
C ASP A 250 14.80 7.47 -14.01
N GLU A 251 15.76 7.38 -14.92
CA GLU A 251 16.03 8.37 -15.98
C GLU A 251 16.32 9.81 -15.46
N ILE A 252 16.95 9.93 -14.30
CA ILE A 252 17.28 11.23 -13.70
C ILE A 252 18.24 12.06 -14.59
N ASP A 253 19.07 11.42 -15.39
CA ASP A 253 19.97 12.04 -16.36
C ASP A 253 19.23 12.86 -17.43
N LYS A 254 18.03 12.44 -17.81
CA LYS A 254 17.22 13.14 -18.82
C LYS A 254 16.72 14.52 -18.36
N ILE A 255 16.58 14.76 -17.05
CA ILE A 255 16.19 16.07 -16.54
C ILE A 255 17.38 17.01 -16.55
N THR A 256 18.56 16.53 -16.21
CA THR A 256 19.77 17.37 -16.16
C THR A 256 20.20 17.84 -17.57
N SER A 257 20.02 17.04 -18.61
CA SER A 257 20.33 17.41 -19.98
C SER A 257 19.43 18.52 -20.56
N ARG A 258 18.18 18.62 -20.08
CA ARG A 258 17.26 19.70 -20.49
C ARG A 258 17.63 21.06 -19.91
N ALA A 259 18.15 21.10 -18.68
CA ALA A 259 18.57 22.35 -18.03
C ALA A 259 19.72 23.03 -18.77
N VAL A 260 20.62 22.26 -19.39
CA VAL A 260 21.76 22.80 -20.16
C VAL A 260 21.33 23.39 -21.52
N SER A 261 20.23 22.91 -22.10
CA SER A 261 19.74 23.41 -23.40
C SER A 261 19.15 24.82 -23.33
N TYR A 262 18.72 25.29 -22.16
CA TYR A 262 18.14 26.62 -21.98
C TYR A 262 19.19 27.73 -21.73
N THR A 263 20.42 27.40 -21.38
CA THR A 263 21.46 28.40 -21.11
C THR A 263 22.11 29.00 -22.37
N HIS A 264 21.78 28.48 -23.55
CA HIS A 264 22.33 29.01 -24.82
C HIS A 264 21.38 29.94 -25.60
N LEU A 265 20.23 30.32 -25.07
CA LEU A 265 19.20 31.07 -25.81
C LEU A 265 19.10 32.56 -25.46
N THR A 266 19.99 33.09 -24.63
CA THR A 266 20.00 34.53 -24.34
C THR A 266 21.40 35.10 -24.34
N LEU A 267 21.98 35.34 -25.50
CA LEU A 267 22.92 36.38 -25.68
C LEU A 267 22.19 37.52 -26.42
N PRO A 268 21.95 38.70 -25.79
CA PRO A 268 21.49 39.86 -26.53
C PRO A 268 22.65 40.31 -27.39
N THR A 269 22.47 40.29 -28.67
CA THR A 269 23.33 41.01 -29.61
C THR A 269 23.01 42.51 -29.43
N THR A 270 23.81 43.21 -28.65
CA THR A 270 23.89 44.63 -28.73
C THR A 270 24.63 44.99 -30.00
N HIS A 271 23.91 45.47 -31.00
CA HIS A 271 24.50 46.22 -32.08
C HIS A 271 24.64 47.65 -31.61
N ASP A 272 25.89 48.08 -31.38
CA ASP A 272 26.27 49.46 -31.34
C ASP A 272 26.45 49.97 -32.79
N VAL A 273 25.75 51.07 -33.07
CA VAL A 273 26.00 51.91 -34.21
C VAL A 273 26.82 53.10 -33.73
#